data_982d5e0e49960fced0dbd1b75ca9296f
#
_entry.id   982d5e0e49960fced0dbd1b75ca9296f
#
_cell.length_a   1.000
_cell.length_b   1.000
_cell.length_c   1.000
_cell.angle_alpha   90.00
_cell.angle_beta   90.00
_cell.angle_gamma   90.00
#
_symmetry.space_group_name_H-M   'P 1'
#
loop_
_entity.id
_entity.type
_entity.pdbx_description
1 polymer ?
#
loop_
_entity_poly.entity_id
_entity_poly.type
_entity_poly.pdbx_seq_one_letter_code
_entity_poly.pdbx_strand_id
1 'polypeptide(L)'
;MINRNEYVENLKTHLDQWNSEIAKWEAKAKLAKTDMRIDYEMQLESMRKQRDAAMEKLDAIQKTAGDAWQDLAQGADEAWVKMREAFEKASSHFQK
;
A
#
# COMPACT_ATOMS: atom_id res chain seq x y z
N MET A 1 -23.95 4.80 5.26
CA MET A 1 -22.71 5.33 5.85
C MET A 1 -21.92 4.21 6.48
N ILE A 2 -20.66 4.08 6.13
CA ILE A 2 -19.80 3.03 6.65
C ILE A 2 -19.38 3.38 8.09
N ASN A 3 -19.37 2.39 8.99
CA ASN A 3 -18.88 2.61 10.34
C ASN A 3 -17.37 2.33 10.41
N ARG A 4 -16.74 2.69 11.54
CA ARG A 4 -15.30 2.53 11.72
C ARG A 4 -14.84 1.07 11.53
N ASN A 5 -15.58 0.12 12.08
CA ASN A 5 -15.18 -1.29 11.98
C ASN A 5 -15.21 -1.78 10.54
N GLU A 6 -16.21 -1.40 9.77
CA GLU A 6 -16.28 -1.76 8.36
C GLU A 6 -15.14 -1.12 7.57
N TYR A 7 -14.84 0.15 7.85
CA TYR A 7 -13.74 0.85 7.21
C TYR A 7 -12.41 0.17 7.49
N VAL A 8 -12.17 -0.18 8.75
CA VAL A 8 -10.94 -0.87 9.17
C VAL A 8 -10.81 -2.21 8.46
N GLU A 9 -11.89 -3.00 8.40
CA GLU A 9 -11.85 -4.30 7.73
C GLU A 9 -11.59 -4.17 6.24
N ASN A 10 -12.20 -3.17 5.58
CA ASN A 10 -11.95 -2.92 4.17
C ASN A 10 -10.48 -2.53 3.93
N LEU A 11 -9.94 -1.67 4.79
CA LEU A 11 -8.55 -1.25 4.66
C LEU A 11 -7.59 -2.41 4.89
N LYS A 12 -7.87 -3.28 5.86
CA LYS A 12 -7.08 -4.49 6.10
C LYS A 12 -7.06 -5.40 4.88
N THR A 13 -8.23 -5.58 4.25
CA THR A 13 -8.32 -6.39 3.03
C THR A 13 -7.45 -5.81 1.92
N HIS A 14 -7.51 -4.49 1.72
CA HIS A 14 -6.68 -3.81 0.73
C HIS A 14 -5.19 -3.97 1.04
N LEU A 15 -4.80 -3.86 2.30
CA LEU A 15 -3.42 -4.04 2.71
C LEU A 15 -2.94 -5.47 2.51
N ASP A 16 -3.79 -6.47 2.77
CA ASP A 16 -3.45 -7.86 2.51
C ASP A 16 -3.21 -8.10 1.02
N GLN A 17 -4.06 -7.56 0.17
CA GLN A 17 -3.90 -7.64 -1.28
C GLN A 17 -2.60 -6.95 -1.71
N TRP A 18 -2.32 -5.80 -1.13
CA TRP A 18 -1.11 -5.03 -1.43
C TRP A 18 0.14 -5.80 -1.03
N ASN A 19 0.13 -6.41 0.15
CA ASN A 19 1.25 -7.23 0.61
C ASN A 19 1.50 -8.41 -0.34
N SER A 20 0.42 -9.02 -0.87
CA SER A 20 0.55 -10.08 -1.87
C SER A 20 1.20 -9.58 -3.15
N GLU A 21 0.84 -8.39 -3.61
CA GLU A 21 1.45 -7.78 -4.79
C GLU A 21 2.93 -7.48 -4.56
N ILE A 22 3.27 -6.95 -3.39
CA ILE A 22 4.67 -6.69 -3.03
C ILE A 22 5.46 -7.99 -3.04
N ALA A 23 4.91 -9.08 -2.49
CA ALA A 23 5.56 -10.38 -2.48
C ALA A 23 5.83 -10.90 -3.88
N LYS A 24 4.89 -10.71 -4.81
CA LYS A 24 5.08 -11.09 -6.22
C LYS A 24 6.23 -10.32 -6.85
N TRP A 25 6.30 -9.03 -6.58
CA TRP A 25 7.38 -8.19 -7.12
C TRP A 25 8.73 -8.54 -6.51
N GLU A 26 8.76 -8.90 -5.22
CA GLU A 26 9.98 -9.38 -4.57
C GLU A 26 10.50 -10.66 -5.23
N ALA A 27 9.59 -11.58 -5.56
CA ALA A 27 9.96 -12.80 -6.26
C ALA A 27 10.53 -12.50 -7.66
N LYS A 28 9.91 -11.57 -8.39
CA LYS A 28 10.40 -11.14 -9.70
C LYS A 28 11.79 -10.50 -9.59
N ALA A 29 12.01 -9.70 -8.55
CA ALA A 29 13.30 -9.05 -8.33
C ALA A 29 14.40 -10.07 -8.11
N LYS A 30 14.13 -11.15 -7.39
CA LYS A 30 15.12 -12.22 -7.15
C LYS A 30 15.54 -12.93 -8.41
N LEU A 31 14.65 -13.03 -9.38
CA LEU A 31 14.92 -13.73 -10.64
C LEU A 31 15.44 -12.79 -11.73
N ALA A 32 15.46 -11.50 -11.49
CA ALA A 32 15.86 -10.52 -12.48
C ALA A 32 17.37 -10.41 -12.59
N LYS A 33 17.84 -10.01 -13.77
CA LYS A 33 19.25 -9.67 -14.00
C LYS A 33 19.60 -8.45 -13.16
N THR A 34 20.88 -8.24 -12.89
CA THR A 34 21.37 -7.19 -11.98
C THR A 34 20.78 -5.82 -12.27
N ASP A 35 20.77 -5.41 -13.54
CA ASP A 35 20.26 -4.08 -13.91
C ASP A 35 18.77 -3.95 -13.60
N MET A 36 18.01 -4.97 -13.94
CA MET A 36 16.56 -5.00 -13.69
C MET A 36 16.27 -5.14 -12.21
N ARG A 37 17.14 -5.83 -11.47
CA ARG A 37 16.97 -6.00 -10.03
C ARG A 37 17.01 -4.65 -9.32
N ILE A 38 17.93 -3.77 -9.73
CA ILE A 38 18.02 -2.42 -9.16
C ILE A 38 16.70 -1.67 -9.38
N ASP A 39 16.15 -1.73 -10.60
CA ASP A 39 14.87 -1.10 -10.91
C ASP A 39 13.73 -1.67 -10.06
N TYR A 40 13.68 -3.01 -9.93
CA TYR A 40 12.66 -3.66 -9.10
C TYR A 40 12.77 -3.21 -7.64
N GLU A 41 13.99 -3.15 -7.11
CA GLU A 41 14.19 -2.75 -5.71
C GLU A 41 13.78 -1.30 -5.47
N MET A 42 14.03 -0.41 -6.43
CA MET A 42 13.60 0.98 -6.32
C MET A 42 12.06 1.08 -6.26
N GLN A 43 11.37 0.33 -7.13
CA GLN A 43 9.92 0.32 -7.14
C GLN A 43 9.37 -0.31 -5.85
N LEU A 44 9.98 -1.40 -5.39
CA LEU A 44 9.59 -2.07 -4.16
C LEU A 44 9.75 -1.16 -2.95
N GLU A 45 10.82 -0.38 -2.88
CA GLU A 45 11.03 0.56 -1.79
C GLU A 45 9.89 1.56 -1.71
N SER A 46 9.48 2.12 -2.86
CA SER A 46 8.35 3.03 -2.93
C SER A 46 7.05 2.37 -2.49
N MET A 47 6.81 1.15 -2.95
CA MET A 47 5.60 0.39 -2.61
C MET A 47 5.53 0.07 -1.11
N ARG A 48 6.66 -0.32 -0.53
CA ARG A 48 6.74 -0.60 0.91
C ARG A 48 6.52 0.65 1.74
N LYS A 49 7.07 1.77 1.30
CA LYS A 49 6.93 3.06 1.98
C LYS A 49 5.46 3.48 2.03
N GLN A 50 4.76 3.36 0.91
CA GLN A 50 3.34 3.71 0.87
C GLN A 50 2.51 2.74 1.72
N ARG A 51 2.85 1.45 1.71
CA ARG A 51 2.19 0.46 2.56
C ARG A 51 2.36 0.81 4.04
N ASP A 52 3.58 1.13 4.46
CA ASP A 52 3.86 1.45 5.85
C ASP A 52 3.10 2.70 6.29
N ALA A 53 3.00 3.70 5.41
CA ALA A 53 2.21 4.89 5.69
C ALA A 53 0.73 4.55 5.89
N ALA A 54 0.19 3.67 5.06
CA ALA A 54 -1.20 3.22 5.18
C ALA A 54 -1.42 2.44 6.48
N MET A 55 -0.45 1.61 6.88
CA MET A 55 -0.53 0.85 8.12
C MET A 55 -0.52 1.77 9.35
N GLU A 56 0.27 2.84 9.32
CA GLU A 56 0.25 3.85 10.38
C GLU A 56 -1.11 4.51 10.48
N LYS A 57 -1.72 4.84 9.36
CA LYS A 57 -3.06 5.44 9.35
C LYS A 57 -4.11 4.48 9.89
N LEU A 58 -4.01 3.21 9.53
CA LEU A 58 -4.92 2.18 10.04
C LEU A 58 -4.81 2.08 11.56
N ASP A 59 -3.58 2.01 12.07
CA ASP A 59 -3.34 1.93 13.50
C ASP A 59 -3.93 3.14 14.25
N ALA A 60 -3.71 4.35 13.71
CA ALA A 60 -4.26 5.57 14.28
C ALA A 60 -5.80 5.55 14.30
N ILE A 61 -6.42 5.08 13.23
CA ILE A 61 -7.87 4.98 13.14
C ILE A 61 -8.42 4.03 14.23
N GLN A 62 -7.77 2.88 14.41
CA GLN A 62 -8.18 1.89 15.39
C GLN A 62 -8.09 2.41 16.82
N LYS A 63 -7.14 3.29 17.10
CA LYS A 63 -6.92 3.83 18.44
C LYS A 63 -7.72 5.09 18.75
N THR A 64 -8.35 5.68 17.73
CA THR A 64 -9.07 6.94 17.89
C THR A 64 -10.47 6.71 18.46
N ALA A 65 -10.85 7.50 19.45
CA ALA A 65 -12.18 7.44 20.05
C ALA A 65 -13.17 8.33 19.29
N GLY A 66 -14.44 7.97 19.34
CA GLY A 66 -15.51 8.77 18.78
C GLY A 66 -15.46 8.88 17.26
N ASP A 67 -15.80 10.04 16.74
CA ASP A 67 -15.91 10.27 15.31
C ASP A 67 -14.63 10.83 14.67
N ALA A 68 -13.60 11.07 15.48
CA ALA A 68 -12.33 11.64 14.98
C ALA A 68 -11.65 10.73 13.95
N TRP A 69 -11.97 9.43 13.94
CA TRP A 69 -11.44 8.50 12.95
C TRP A 69 -11.76 8.91 11.51
N GLN A 70 -12.86 9.66 11.30
CA GLN A 70 -13.27 10.08 9.95
C GLN A 70 -12.24 11.01 9.31
N ASP A 71 -11.62 11.88 10.11
CA ASP A 71 -10.57 12.76 9.61
C ASP A 71 -9.33 11.95 9.23
N LEU A 72 -9.01 10.94 10.03
CA LEU A 72 -7.88 10.05 9.75
C LEU A 72 -8.14 9.17 8.53
N ALA A 73 -9.41 8.80 8.30
CA ALA A 73 -9.79 8.00 7.14
C ALA A 73 -9.44 8.70 5.83
N GLN A 74 -9.59 10.01 5.78
CA GLN A 74 -9.23 10.76 4.58
C GLN A 74 -7.75 10.59 4.25
N GLY A 75 -6.88 10.65 5.27
CA GLY A 75 -5.46 10.41 5.09
C GLY A 75 -5.15 8.97 4.65
N ALA A 76 -5.90 8.00 5.16
CA ALA A 76 -5.74 6.61 4.75
C ALA A 76 -6.16 6.40 3.30
N ASP A 77 -7.24 7.06 2.86
CA ASP A 77 -7.69 7.00 1.46
C ASP A 77 -6.63 7.58 0.53
N GLU A 78 -6.00 8.69 0.91
CA GLU A 78 -4.91 9.29 0.14
C GLU A 78 -3.71 8.33 0.05
N ALA A 79 -3.37 7.68 1.15
CA ALA A 79 -2.29 6.69 1.15
C ALA A 79 -2.61 5.52 0.22
N TRP A 80 -3.87 5.07 0.21
CA TRP A 80 -4.31 4.01 -0.68
C TRP A 80 -4.17 4.41 -2.15
N VAL A 81 -4.56 5.64 -2.50
CA VAL A 81 -4.40 6.14 -3.87
C VAL A 81 -2.93 6.17 -4.26
N LYS A 82 -2.05 6.61 -3.36
CA LYS A 82 -0.61 6.63 -3.62
C LYS A 82 -0.04 5.23 -3.81
N MET A 83 -0.52 4.24 -3.05
CA MET A 83 -0.12 2.85 -3.25
C MET A 83 -0.51 2.37 -4.65
N ARG A 84 -1.74 2.64 -5.07
CA ARG A 84 -2.22 2.26 -6.39
C ARG A 84 -1.40 2.91 -7.49
N GLU A 85 -1.12 4.19 -7.35
CA GLU A 85 -0.31 4.93 -8.33
C GLU A 85 1.10 4.35 -8.42
N ALA A 86 1.70 4.01 -7.28
CA ALA A 86 3.03 3.41 -7.25
C ALA A 86 3.03 2.05 -7.96
N PHE A 87 1.99 1.24 -7.73
CA PHE A 87 1.84 -0.05 -8.38
C PHE A 87 1.65 0.10 -9.89
N GLU A 88 0.78 1.00 -10.33
CA GLU A 88 0.52 1.24 -11.74
C GLU A 88 1.77 1.74 -12.46
N LYS A 89 2.50 2.64 -11.81
CA LYS A 89 3.74 3.17 -12.35
C LYS A 89 4.79 2.06 -12.50
N ALA A 90 4.92 1.21 -11.49
CA ALA A 90 5.85 0.10 -11.52
C ALA A 90 5.48 -0.90 -12.63
N SER A 91 4.20 -1.27 -12.71
CA SER A 91 3.71 -2.17 -13.75
C SER A 91 3.97 -1.63 -15.14
N SER A 92 3.69 -0.35 -15.34
CA SER A 92 3.91 0.32 -16.62
C SER A 92 5.39 0.34 -17.01
N HIS A 93 6.26 0.56 -16.02
CA HIS A 93 7.71 0.59 -16.24
C HIS A 93 8.24 -0.75 -16.75
N PHE A 94 7.70 -1.86 -16.25
CA PHE A 94 8.18 -3.20 -16.60
C PHE A 94 7.41 -3.89 -17.72
N GLN A 95 6.35 -3.27 -18.23
CA GLN A 95 5.53 -3.83 -19.32
C GLN A 95 5.89 -3.31 -20.69
N LYS A 96 6.97 -2.61 -20.84
CA LYS A 96 7.40 -2.09 -22.15
C LYS A 96 7.98 -3.17 -23.05
#